data_057fcc174ce86adae41b22a9b4542333
#
_entry.id   057fcc174ce86adae41b22a9b4542333
#
_cell.length_a   1.000
_cell.length_b   1.000
_cell.length_c   1.000
_cell.angle_alpha   90.00
_cell.angle_beta   90.00
_cell.angle_gamma   90.00
#
_symmetry.space_group_name_H-M   'P 1'
#
loop_
_entity.id
_entity.type
_entity.pdbx_description
1 polymer ?
#
loop_
_entity_poly.entity_id
_entity_poly.type
_entity_poly.pdbx_seq_one_letter_code
_entity_poly.pdbx_strand_id
1 'polypeptide(L)'
;MLTQNIMPRFSETDALGHINNNTYGVWFEAAREPIYKLFLPNLNIKKWCLVMAHSSNDFLKEVFWGEEVIVKTAVSKIGNSSFELKHAVYQKGVLCTSSKTVLIHY
;
A
#
# COMPACT_ATOMS: atom_id res chain seq x y z
N MET A 1 8.76 0.51 -10.69
CA MET A 1 8.31 1.04 -9.39
C MET A 1 7.14 2.00 -9.61
N LEU A 2 6.11 1.83 -8.84
CA LEU A 2 4.94 2.73 -8.87
C LEU A 2 5.08 3.77 -7.76
N THR A 3 4.61 4.98 -8.05
CA THR A 3 4.63 6.08 -7.08
C THR A 3 3.26 6.73 -7.06
N GLN A 4 2.72 6.95 -5.87
CA GLN A 4 1.44 7.63 -5.67
C GLN A 4 1.60 8.69 -4.59
N ASN A 5 1.10 9.89 -4.89
CA ASN A 5 1.05 10.98 -3.94
C ASN A 5 -0.32 11.00 -3.28
N ILE A 6 -0.33 11.02 -1.94
CA ILE A 6 -1.57 11.01 -1.17
C ILE A 6 -1.55 12.16 -0.19
N MET A 7 -2.65 12.92 -0.13
CA MET A 7 -2.84 13.91 0.91
C MET A 7 -3.63 13.25 2.04
N PRO A 8 -3.04 13.07 3.23
CA PRO A 8 -3.75 12.47 4.35
C PRO A 8 -5.02 13.26 4.70
N ARG A 9 -6.12 12.54 4.91
CA ARG A 9 -7.40 13.15 5.27
C ARG A 9 -7.53 13.25 6.78
N PHE A 10 -8.24 14.25 7.25
CA PHE A 10 -8.46 14.43 8.69
C PHE A 10 -9.12 13.18 9.32
N SER A 11 -10.03 12.53 8.59
CA SER A 11 -10.70 11.30 9.04
C SER A 11 -9.74 10.12 9.21
N GLU A 12 -8.51 10.22 8.71
CA GLU A 12 -7.50 9.18 8.80
C GLU A 12 -6.58 9.36 10.01
N THR A 13 -6.82 10.39 10.80
CA THR A 13 -5.99 10.68 12.00
C THR A 13 -6.55 10.03 13.25
N ASP A 14 -5.68 9.84 14.22
CA ASP A 14 -6.07 9.54 15.59
C ASP A 14 -6.19 10.85 16.41
N ALA A 15 -6.38 10.74 17.72
CA ALA A 15 -6.59 11.88 18.62
C ALA A 15 -5.38 12.81 18.70
N LEU A 16 -4.20 12.40 18.25
CA LEU A 16 -2.95 13.15 18.34
C LEU A 16 -2.54 13.79 17.01
N GLY A 17 -3.38 13.69 15.97
CA GLY A 17 -3.05 14.20 14.64
C GLY A 17 -2.13 13.29 13.84
N HIS A 18 -1.80 12.13 14.35
CA HIS A 18 -1.02 11.11 13.64
C HIS A 18 -1.96 10.27 12.80
N ILE A 19 -1.43 9.74 11.69
CA ILE A 19 -2.21 8.83 10.86
C ILE A 19 -2.45 7.53 11.62
N ASN A 20 -3.71 7.09 11.64
CA ASN A 20 -4.11 5.85 12.29
C ASN A 20 -3.42 4.66 11.60
N ASN A 21 -2.89 3.73 12.38
CA ASN A 21 -2.17 2.57 11.83
C ASN A 21 -3.00 1.75 10.84
N ASN A 22 -4.32 1.75 10.98
CA ASN A 22 -5.21 1.02 10.08
C ASN A 22 -5.33 1.69 8.69
N THR A 23 -4.99 2.95 8.57
CA THR A 23 -5.08 3.71 7.31
C THR A 23 -4.05 3.25 6.30
N TYR A 24 -2.88 2.82 6.74
CA TYR A 24 -1.79 2.42 5.82
C TYR A 24 -2.21 1.28 4.90
N GLY A 25 -2.98 0.32 5.41
CA GLY A 25 -3.49 -0.77 4.58
C GLY A 25 -4.36 -0.29 3.43
N VAL A 26 -5.19 0.72 3.68
CA VAL A 26 -6.04 1.33 2.66
C VAL A 26 -5.19 2.03 1.60
N TRP A 27 -4.16 2.78 2.02
CA TRP A 27 -3.25 3.43 1.09
C TRP A 27 -2.51 2.41 0.21
N PHE A 28 -2.04 1.32 0.81
CA PHE A 28 -1.32 0.28 0.07
C PHE A 28 -2.24 -0.42 -0.93
N GLU A 29 -3.49 -0.68 -0.55
CA GLU A 29 -4.45 -1.28 -1.47
C GLU A 29 -4.71 -0.37 -2.67
N ALA A 30 -4.88 0.92 -2.44
CA ALA A 30 -5.03 1.89 -3.53
C ALA A 30 -3.78 1.94 -4.41
N ALA A 31 -2.59 1.86 -3.80
CA ALA A 31 -1.33 1.87 -4.54
C ALA A 31 -1.13 0.61 -5.39
N ARG A 32 -1.80 -0.50 -5.06
CA ARG A 32 -1.74 -1.75 -5.82
C ARG A 32 -2.68 -1.78 -7.02
N GLU A 33 -3.61 -0.83 -7.14
CA GLU A 33 -4.62 -0.84 -8.21
C GLU A 33 -4.02 -1.00 -9.61
N PRO A 34 -2.95 -0.31 -9.99
CA PRO A 34 -2.34 -0.52 -11.32
C PRO A 34 -1.86 -1.95 -11.53
N ILE A 35 -1.43 -2.63 -10.47
CA ILE A 35 -0.99 -4.02 -10.54
C ILE A 35 -2.19 -4.94 -10.73
N TYR A 36 -3.28 -4.71 -10.01
CA TYR A 36 -4.52 -5.47 -10.19
C TYR A 36 -5.04 -5.38 -11.62
N LYS A 37 -4.90 -4.23 -12.27
CA LYS A 37 -5.34 -4.02 -13.64
C LYS A 37 -4.53 -4.81 -14.66
N LEU A 38 -3.33 -5.28 -14.33
CA LEU A 38 -2.57 -6.17 -15.19
C LEU A 38 -3.23 -7.54 -15.30
N PHE A 39 -3.92 -7.98 -14.25
CA PHE A 39 -4.63 -9.27 -14.20
C PHE A 39 -6.08 -9.12 -14.65
N LEU A 40 -6.73 -8.04 -14.25
CA LEU A 40 -8.14 -7.75 -14.51
C LEU A 40 -8.29 -6.29 -14.94
N PRO A 41 -8.15 -5.99 -16.25
CA PRO A 41 -8.16 -4.60 -16.74
C PRO A 41 -9.38 -3.78 -16.30
N ASN A 42 -10.54 -4.44 -16.17
CA ASN A 42 -11.79 -3.78 -15.77
C ASN A 42 -12.08 -3.90 -14.28
N LEU A 43 -11.17 -4.47 -13.49
CA LEU A 43 -11.35 -4.75 -12.06
C LEU A 43 -12.68 -5.48 -11.79
N ASN A 44 -13.03 -6.46 -12.65
CA ASN A 44 -14.28 -7.19 -12.53
C ASN A 44 -14.21 -8.16 -11.36
N ILE A 45 -14.95 -7.86 -10.29
CA ILE A 45 -14.91 -8.67 -9.07
C ILE A 45 -15.42 -10.10 -9.27
N LYS A 46 -16.24 -10.35 -10.28
CA LYS A 46 -16.71 -11.71 -10.60
C LYS A 46 -15.62 -12.59 -11.18
N LYS A 47 -14.54 -11.98 -11.69
CA LYS A 47 -13.38 -12.70 -12.24
C LYS A 47 -12.14 -12.48 -11.39
N TRP A 48 -12.32 -12.04 -10.16
CA TRP A 48 -11.20 -11.73 -9.28
C TRP A 48 -10.35 -12.98 -9.04
N CYS A 49 -9.04 -12.85 -9.22
CA CYS A 49 -8.12 -13.98 -9.21
C CYS A 49 -6.93 -13.78 -8.29
N LEU A 50 -6.95 -12.75 -7.46
CA LEU A 50 -5.88 -12.47 -6.52
C LEU A 50 -6.40 -12.50 -5.09
N VAL A 51 -5.61 -13.10 -4.20
CA VAL A 51 -5.90 -13.10 -2.77
C VAL A 51 -4.64 -12.75 -1.99
N MET A 52 -4.80 -11.97 -0.93
CA MET A 52 -3.69 -11.64 -0.04
C MET A 52 -3.42 -12.81 0.89
N ALA A 53 -2.21 -13.35 0.83
CA ALA A 53 -1.78 -14.46 1.68
C ALA A 53 -1.01 -13.98 2.90
N HIS A 54 -0.34 -12.83 2.81
CA HIS A 54 0.48 -12.30 3.90
C HIS A 54 0.60 -10.80 3.77
N SER A 55 0.63 -10.13 4.92
CA SER A 55 0.90 -8.69 4.98
C SER A 55 1.65 -8.39 6.26
N SER A 56 2.67 -7.57 6.19
CA SER A 56 3.40 -7.11 7.37
C SER A 56 3.80 -5.64 7.18
N ASN A 57 3.83 -4.91 8.27
CA ASN A 57 4.17 -3.49 8.28
C ASN A 57 5.18 -3.20 9.38
N ASP A 58 6.15 -2.34 9.06
CA ASP A 58 7.07 -1.78 10.04
C ASP A 58 6.83 -0.28 10.13
N PHE A 59 6.39 0.18 11.28
CA PHE A 59 6.12 1.60 11.53
C PHE A 59 7.37 2.22 12.14
N LEU A 60 8.14 2.90 11.31
CA LEU A 60 9.44 3.45 11.69
C LEU A 60 9.33 4.85 12.28
N LYS A 61 8.44 5.66 11.70
CA LYS A 61 8.16 7.04 12.16
C LYS A 61 6.69 7.34 11.92
N GLU A 62 6.17 8.27 12.71
CA GLU A 62 4.78 8.70 12.58
C GLU A 62 4.59 9.55 11.34
N VAL A 63 3.42 9.43 10.73
CA VAL A 63 2.98 10.27 9.62
C VAL A 63 1.92 11.22 10.14
N PHE A 64 2.03 12.48 9.77
CA PHE A 64 1.17 13.54 10.29
C PHE A 64 0.19 14.04 9.24
N TRP A 65 -0.96 14.49 9.72
CA TRP A 65 -1.94 15.19 8.89
C TRP A 65 -1.37 16.54 8.44
N GLY A 66 -1.83 16.98 7.27
CA GLY A 66 -1.51 18.32 6.77
C GLY A 66 -0.37 18.36 5.77
N GLU A 67 0.32 17.25 5.56
CA GLU A 67 1.40 17.16 4.59
C GLU A 67 1.24 15.93 3.70
N GLU A 68 1.59 16.10 2.42
CA GLU A 68 1.51 15.04 1.44
C GLU A 68 2.46 13.90 1.81
N VAL A 69 2.01 12.67 1.55
CA VAL A 69 2.86 11.49 1.61
C VAL A 69 3.07 10.92 0.21
N ILE A 70 4.19 10.24 0.04
CA ILE A 70 4.51 9.52 -1.19
C ILE A 70 4.55 8.04 -0.86
N VAL A 71 3.73 7.25 -1.55
CA VAL A 71 3.72 5.79 -1.43
C VAL A 71 4.42 5.22 -2.65
N LYS A 72 5.49 4.46 -2.43
CA LYS A 72 6.22 3.75 -3.48
C LYS A 72 5.93 2.26 -3.38
N THR A 73 5.70 1.63 -4.51
CA THR A 73 5.35 0.21 -4.59
C THR A 73 6.21 -0.47 -5.64
N ALA A 74 6.80 -1.61 -5.28
CA ALA A 74 7.64 -2.39 -6.19
C ALA A 74 7.37 -3.88 -6.00
N VAL A 75 7.52 -4.64 -7.09
CA VAL A 75 7.52 -6.10 -7.03
C VAL A 75 8.91 -6.53 -6.57
N SER A 76 8.97 -7.29 -5.46
CA SER A 76 10.24 -7.71 -4.87
C SER A 76 10.57 -9.17 -5.14
N LYS A 77 9.56 -10.04 -5.33
CA LYS A 77 9.75 -11.46 -5.63
C LYS A 77 8.61 -11.97 -6.50
N ILE A 78 8.92 -12.92 -7.37
CA ILE A 78 7.93 -13.59 -8.22
C ILE A 78 8.12 -15.10 -8.05
N GLY A 79 7.03 -15.80 -7.65
CA GLY A 79 6.98 -17.26 -7.57
C GLY A 79 6.08 -17.83 -8.66
N ASN A 80 5.76 -19.12 -8.56
CA ASN A 80 4.92 -19.79 -9.56
C ASN A 80 3.49 -19.23 -9.60
N SER A 81 2.86 -19.11 -8.46
CA SER A 81 1.48 -18.62 -8.35
C SER A 81 1.36 -17.47 -7.35
N SER A 82 2.50 -16.90 -6.91
CA SER A 82 2.53 -15.81 -5.94
C SER A 82 3.54 -14.76 -6.36
N PHE A 83 3.34 -13.55 -5.84
CA PHE A 83 4.34 -12.49 -5.96
C PHE A 83 4.30 -11.61 -4.71
N GLU A 84 5.44 -11.01 -4.42
CA GLU A 84 5.61 -10.16 -3.25
C GLU A 84 5.74 -8.71 -3.70
N LEU A 85 5.02 -7.83 -3.03
CA LEU A 85 5.11 -6.39 -3.22
C LEU A 85 5.70 -5.76 -1.97
N LYS A 86 6.53 -4.76 -2.18
CA LYS A 86 7.02 -3.90 -1.10
C LYS A 86 6.46 -2.50 -1.30
N HIS A 87 5.99 -1.93 -0.21
CA HIS A 87 5.50 -0.55 -0.16
C HIS A 87 6.36 0.24 0.81
N ALA A 88 6.54 1.52 0.51
CA ALA A 88 7.22 2.44 1.39
C ALA A 88 6.44 3.76 1.42
N VAL A 89 6.27 4.32 2.62
CA VAL A 89 5.60 5.61 2.81
C VAL A 89 6.64 6.63 3.24
N TYR A 90 6.73 7.71 2.48
CA TYR A 90 7.63 8.83 2.77
C TYR A 90 6.82 10.08 3.06
N GLN A 91 7.25 10.83 4.05
CA GLN A 91 6.75 12.19 4.30
C GLN A 91 7.95 13.10 4.54
N LYS A 92 7.99 14.23 3.84
CA LYS A 92 9.12 15.16 3.88
C LYS A 92 10.45 14.49 3.57
N GLY A 93 10.46 13.53 2.64
CA GLY A 93 11.66 12.82 2.25
C GLY A 93 12.15 11.76 3.25
N VAL A 94 11.42 11.52 4.33
CA VAL A 94 11.78 10.56 5.37
C VAL A 94 10.93 9.30 5.23
N LEU A 95 11.58 8.13 5.27
CA LEU A 95 10.88 6.85 5.27
C LEU A 95 10.17 6.68 6.62
N CYS A 96 8.85 6.58 6.57
CA CYS A 96 8.02 6.48 7.76
C CYS A 96 7.49 5.07 8.00
N THR A 97 7.13 4.36 6.94
CA THR A 97 6.56 3.01 7.04
C THR A 97 7.06 2.17 5.88
N SER A 98 7.38 0.92 6.15
CA SER A 98 7.64 -0.07 5.10
C SER A 98 6.68 -1.23 5.27
N SER A 99 6.30 -1.85 4.15
CA SER A 99 5.33 -2.93 4.14
C SER A 99 5.71 -4.00 3.14
N LYS A 100 5.28 -5.22 3.42
CA LYS A 100 5.42 -6.36 2.53
C LYS A 100 4.06 -7.02 2.40
N THR A 101 3.66 -7.33 1.17
CA THR A 101 2.40 -8.00 0.88
C THR A 101 2.66 -9.13 -0.09
N VAL A 102 2.17 -10.32 0.23
CA VAL A 102 2.23 -11.48 -0.68
C VAL A 102 0.83 -11.72 -1.22
N LEU A 103 0.71 -11.74 -2.55
CA LEU A 103 -0.52 -12.01 -3.25
C LEU A 103 -0.40 -13.35 -3.99
N ILE A 104 -1.48 -14.13 -3.97
CA ILE A 104 -1.58 -15.38 -4.68
C ILE A 104 -2.54 -15.21 -5.83
N HIS A 105 -2.10 -15.64 -7.02
CA HIS A 105 -2.93 -15.69 -8.22
C HIS A 105 -3.52 -17.10 -8.36
N TYR A 106 -4.82 -17.19 -8.51
CA TYR A 106 -5.50 -18.48 -8.66
C TYR A 106 -6.46 -18.51 -9.83
#